data_afdf7a5d683e975c866a1f068381d5dd
#
_entry.id   afdf7a5d683e975c866a1f068381d5dd
#
_cell.length_a   1.000
_cell.length_b   1.000
_cell.length_c   1.000
_cell.angle_alpha   90.00
_cell.angle_beta   90.00
_cell.angle_gamma   90.00
#
_symmetry.space_group_name_H-M   'P 1'
#
loop_
_entity.id
_entity.type
_entity.pdbx_description
1 polymer ?
#
loop_
_entity_poly.entity_id
_entity_poly.type
_entity_poly.pdbx_seq_one_letter_code
_entity_poly.pdbx_strand_id
1 'polypeptide(L)'
;MQTFSKLLSMTALSAALALASLSSAEAAPKKDFKVAWSIYVGWMPWGYAADHGIVKKWADKYGINIEVTQFNDYVESMNQYTAGAFDAVTLTNMDGLSIPAAGGVDTTAVIVGDFSNGNDALILKDKDKLEDVKGQNVNLVEFSVSHYLLARALESIGSSERDVKVINTSDADMVAAYQTAEVSAVVTWNPLVATILEDKSAKTVFDSSQIPG
;
A
#
# COMPACT_ATOMS: atom_id res chain seq x y z
N MET A 1 22.55 -27.27 -63.58
CA MET A 1 23.15 -26.92 -62.31
C MET A 1 23.11 -25.40 -61.93
N GLN A 2 23.08 -24.48 -62.89
CA GLN A 2 23.09 -23.02 -62.62
C GLN A 2 21.73 -22.43 -62.17
N THR A 3 20.62 -23.04 -62.49
CA THR A 3 19.28 -22.58 -62.09
C THR A 3 18.93 -22.85 -60.63
N PHE A 4 19.42 -23.95 -60.06
CA PHE A 4 19.21 -24.27 -58.63
C PHE A 4 19.99 -23.36 -57.69
N SER A 5 21.19 -22.89 -58.08
CA SER A 5 22.00 -21.97 -57.29
C SER A 5 21.37 -20.58 -57.16
N LYS A 6 20.66 -20.12 -58.20
CA LYS A 6 19.99 -18.79 -58.14
C LYS A 6 18.72 -18.79 -57.30
N LEU A 7 17.98 -19.93 -57.25
CA LEU A 7 16.81 -20.05 -56.37
C LEU A 7 17.22 -20.07 -54.87
N LEU A 8 18.31 -20.79 -54.54
CA LEU A 8 18.80 -20.82 -53.14
C LEU A 8 19.29 -19.45 -52.66
N SER A 9 19.89 -18.66 -53.55
CA SER A 9 20.39 -17.30 -53.18
C SER A 9 19.25 -16.32 -52.97
N MET A 10 18.15 -16.41 -53.69
CA MET A 10 16.98 -15.54 -53.52
C MET A 10 16.18 -15.85 -52.25
N THR A 11 16.07 -17.11 -51.86
CA THR A 11 15.41 -17.52 -50.60
C THR A 11 16.23 -17.16 -49.38
N ALA A 12 17.57 -17.21 -49.44
CA ALA A 12 18.43 -16.78 -48.34
C ALA A 12 18.41 -15.26 -48.12
N LEU A 13 18.30 -14.48 -49.20
CA LEU A 13 18.22 -13.03 -49.12
C LEU A 13 16.87 -12.54 -48.55
N SER A 14 15.76 -13.19 -48.92
CA SER A 14 14.44 -12.88 -48.39
C SER A 14 14.28 -13.28 -46.91
N ALA A 15 14.92 -14.35 -46.47
CA ALA A 15 14.96 -14.74 -45.05
C ALA A 15 15.79 -13.78 -44.21
N ALA A 16 16.92 -13.26 -44.75
CA ALA A 16 17.74 -12.26 -44.06
C ALA A 16 17.06 -10.90 -43.94
N LEU A 17 16.27 -10.48 -44.96
CA LEU A 17 15.45 -9.25 -44.86
C LEU A 17 14.28 -9.41 -43.87
N ALA A 18 13.67 -10.59 -43.75
CA ALA A 18 12.61 -10.85 -42.79
C ALA A 18 13.12 -10.88 -41.32
N LEU A 19 14.36 -11.32 -41.10
CA LEU A 19 15.00 -11.29 -39.80
C LEU A 19 15.50 -9.88 -39.39
N ALA A 20 15.84 -9.03 -40.34
CA ALA A 20 16.24 -7.64 -40.07
C ALA A 20 15.05 -6.74 -39.69
N SER A 21 13.82 -7.12 -40.01
CA SER A 21 12.60 -6.39 -39.58
C SER A 21 12.11 -6.77 -38.19
N LEU A 22 12.76 -7.71 -37.50
CA LEU A 22 12.59 -8.03 -36.08
C LEU A 22 13.49 -7.17 -35.18
N SER A 23 14.05 -6.05 -35.71
CA SER A 23 14.60 -5.02 -34.84
C SER A 23 13.47 -4.63 -33.88
N SER A 24 13.65 -4.98 -32.61
CA SER A 24 12.80 -4.60 -31.51
C SER A 24 12.39 -3.13 -31.71
N ALA A 25 11.15 -2.90 -32.08
CA ALA A 25 10.55 -1.58 -31.96
C ALA A 25 10.67 -1.23 -30.47
N GLU A 26 11.66 -0.43 -30.11
CA GLU A 26 11.81 0.09 -28.77
C GLU A 26 10.48 0.79 -28.47
N ALA A 27 9.72 0.24 -27.53
CA ALA A 27 8.42 0.80 -27.20
C ALA A 27 8.64 2.27 -26.82
N ALA A 28 7.85 3.17 -27.41
CA ALA A 28 7.96 4.57 -27.06
C ALA A 28 7.85 4.72 -25.52
N PRO A 29 8.68 5.57 -24.91
CA PRO A 29 8.64 5.77 -23.47
C PRO A 29 7.22 6.06 -22.99
N LYS A 30 6.76 5.38 -21.95
CA LYS A 30 5.46 5.62 -21.33
C LYS A 30 5.40 7.07 -20.86
N LYS A 31 4.27 7.73 -21.12
CA LYS A 31 4.06 9.15 -20.76
C LYS A 31 2.93 9.35 -19.76
N ASP A 32 2.03 8.39 -19.62
CA ASP A 32 0.87 8.47 -18.75
C ASP A 32 1.06 7.53 -17.57
N PHE A 33 1.04 8.09 -16.36
CA PHE A 33 1.27 7.37 -15.12
C PHE A 33 0.10 7.58 -14.17
N LYS A 34 -0.24 6.54 -13.40
CA LYS A 34 -1.28 6.56 -12.37
C LYS A 34 -0.68 6.21 -11.04
N VAL A 35 -0.93 7.03 -10.04
CA VAL A 35 -0.48 6.86 -8.65
C VAL A 35 -1.70 6.72 -7.76
N ALA A 36 -1.79 5.60 -7.05
CA ALA A 36 -2.81 5.35 -6.02
C ALA A 36 -2.27 5.74 -4.64
N TRP A 37 -3.12 6.31 -3.78
CA TRP A 37 -2.80 6.58 -2.39
C TRP A 37 -4.05 6.46 -1.52
N SER A 38 -3.89 6.22 -0.22
CA SER A 38 -4.98 6.20 0.75
C SER A 38 -4.66 7.12 1.94
N ILE A 39 -5.64 7.29 2.83
CA ILE A 39 -5.51 8.20 3.98
C ILE A 39 -4.55 7.63 5.01
N TYR A 40 -3.36 8.19 5.04
CA TYR A 40 -2.32 8.02 6.05
C TYR A 40 -1.52 9.32 6.09
N VAL A 41 -1.16 9.80 7.28
CA VAL A 41 -0.58 11.14 7.44
C VAL A 41 0.66 11.36 6.55
N GLY A 42 1.52 10.36 6.40
CA GLY A 42 2.72 10.43 5.56
C GLY A 42 2.44 10.41 4.06
N TRP A 43 1.23 10.00 3.62
CA TRP A 43 0.84 9.92 2.22
C TRP A 43 -0.07 11.07 1.77
N MET A 44 -0.69 11.80 2.69
CA MET A 44 -1.53 12.97 2.40
C MET A 44 -0.82 14.06 1.54
N PRO A 45 0.52 14.20 1.56
CA PRO A 45 1.20 15.08 0.63
C PRO A 45 0.93 14.82 -0.84
N TRP A 46 0.56 13.58 -1.25
CA TRP A 46 0.18 13.27 -2.62
C TRP A 46 -1.11 14.00 -3.04
N GLY A 47 -2.15 13.93 -2.20
CA GLY A 47 -3.40 14.67 -2.44
C GLY A 47 -3.16 16.18 -2.48
N TYR A 48 -2.45 16.71 -1.50
CA TYR A 48 -2.08 18.13 -1.47
C TYR A 48 -1.33 18.58 -2.74
N ALA A 49 -0.35 17.79 -3.16
CA ALA A 49 0.45 18.11 -4.34
C ALA A 49 -0.37 18.05 -5.64
N ALA A 50 -1.35 17.15 -5.73
CA ALA A 50 -2.28 17.09 -6.87
C ALA A 50 -3.20 18.31 -6.90
N ASP A 51 -3.86 18.62 -5.77
CA ASP A 51 -4.84 19.72 -5.67
C ASP A 51 -4.21 21.10 -5.89
N HIS A 52 -2.93 21.26 -5.51
CA HIS A 52 -2.21 22.55 -5.65
C HIS A 52 -1.35 22.61 -6.93
N GLY A 53 -1.55 21.69 -7.87
CA GLY A 53 -0.87 21.71 -9.17
C GLY A 53 0.64 21.42 -9.11
N ILE A 54 1.17 20.94 -7.98
CA ILE A 54 2.59 20.62 -7.82
C ILE A 54 2.95 19.42 -8.70
N VAL A 55 2.10 18.37 -8.68
CA VAL A 55 2.27 17.20 -9.55
C VAL A 55 2.27 17.62 -11.02
N LYS A 56 1.28 18.42 -11.42
CA LYS A 56 1.16 18.92 -12.80
C LYS A 56 2.39 19.71 -13.23
N LYS A 57 2.88 20.64 -12.40
CA LYS A 57 4.09 21.42 -12.68
C LYS A 57 5.29 20.55 -13.04
N TRP A 58 5.50 19.48 -12.30
CA TRP A 58 6.63 18.59 -12.55
C TRP A 58 6.38 17.65 -13.73
N ALA A 59 5.15 17.15 -13.89
CA ALA A 59 4.76 16.34 -15.04
C ALA A 59 4.97 17.10 -16.35
N ASP A 60 4.50 18.34 -16.44
CA ASP A 60 4.71 19.22 -17.60
C ASP A 60 6.20 19.41 -17.92
N LYS A 61 7.04 19.62 -16.90
CA LYS A 61 8.49 19.79 -17.07
C LYS A 61 9.15 18.58 -17.74
N TYR A 62 8.66 17.37 -17.44
CA TYR A 62 9.20 16.13 -17.98
C TYR A 62 8.44 15.62 -19.20
N GLY A 63 7.40 16.31 -19.66
CA GLY A 63 6.58 15.91 -20.81
C GLY A 63 5.81 14.62 -20.58
N ILE A 64 5.34 14.40 -19.35
CA ILE A 64 4.54 13.25 -18.92
C ILE A 64 3.23 13.72 -18.28
N ASN A 65 2.29 12.79 -18.09
CA ASN A 65 1.07 12.99 -17.33
C ASN A 65 1.11 12.10 -16.08
N ILE A 66 0.68 12.62 -14.95
CA ILE A 66 0.54 11.87 -13.70
C ILE A 66 -0.85 12.10 -13.14
N GLU A 67 -1.65 11.05 -13.09
CA GLU A 67 -2.95 11.01 -12.41
C GLU A 67 -2.74 10.52 -10.99
N VAL A 68 -3.23 11.26 -9.99
CA VAL A 68 -3.14 10.90 -8.58
C VAL A 68 -4.54 10.60 -8.08
N THR A 69 -4.79 9.38 -7.64
CA THR A 69 -6.11 8.89 -7.23
C THR A 69 -6.09 8.48 -5.76
N GLN A 70 -6.98 9.09 -4.97
CA GLN A 70 -7.21 8.67 -3.59
C GLN A 70 -8.16 7.47 -3.53
N PHE A 71 -7.79 6.49 -2.74
CA PHE A 71 -8.66 5.39 -2.34
C PHE A 71 -9.13 5.57 -0.91
N ASN A 72 -10.37 5.18 -0.63
CA ASN A 72 -10.94 5.17 0.73
C ASN A 72 -10.62 3.87 1.47
N ASP A 73 -10.14 2.85 0.76
CA ASP A 73 -9.73 1.56 1.31
C ASP A 73 -8.27 1.31 0.91
N TYR A 74 -7.42 1.12 1.92
CA TYR A 74 -5.98 0.95 1.74
C TYR A 74 -5.66 -0.35 0.98
N VAL A 75 -6.28 -1.46 1.38
CA VAL A 75 -6.01 -2.77 0.75
C VAL A 75 -6.46 -2.77 -0.71
N GLU A 76 -7.59 -2.11 -1.01
CA GLU A 76 -8.07 -1.99 -2.38
C GLU A 76 -7.07 -1.20 -3.25
N SER A 77 -6.43 -0.15 -2.74
CA SER A 77 -5.41 0.59 -3.50
C SER A 77 -4.24 -0.32 -3.93
N MET A 78 -3.81 -1.21 -3.04
CA MET A 78 -2.74 -2.19 -3.33
C MET A 78 -3.21 -3.29 -4.30
N ASN A 79 -4.46 -3.74 -4.18
CA ASN A 79 -5.05 -4.71 -5.10
C ASN A 79 -5.11 -4.16 -6.52
N GLN A 80 -5.52 -2.91 -6.69
CA GLN A 80 -5.56 -2.23 -7.99
C GLN A 80 -4.15 -2.05 -8.59
N TYR A 81 -3.15 -1.73 -7.77
CA TYR A 81 -1.75 -1.71 -8.19
C TYR A 81 -1.27 -3.11 -8.59
N THR A 82 -1.53 -4.12 -7.79
CA THR A 82 -1.16 -5.51 -8.07
C THR A 82 -1.79 -6.03 -9.37
N ALA A 83 -3.02 -5.61 -9.67
CA ALA A 83 -3.71 -5.91 -10.93
C ALA A 83 -3.19 -5.11 -12.13
N GLY A 84 -2.25 -4.19 -11.94
CA GLY A 84 -1.66 -3.36 -13.01
C GLY A 84 -2.53 -2.18 -13.46
N ALA A 85 -3.56 -1.81 -12.69
CA ALA A 85 -4.38 -0.64 -12.98
C ALA A 85 -3.68 0.69 -12.64
N PHE A 86 -2.68 0.64 -11.76
CA PHE A 86 -1.84 1.76 -11.35
C PHE A 86 -0.36 1.44 -11.53
N ASP A 87 0.45 2.47 -11.78
CA ASP A 87 1.90 2.36 -11.97
C ASP A 87 2.67 2.48 -10.66
N ALA A 88 2.07 3.16 -9.69
CA ALA A 88 2.62 3.34 -8.35
C ALA A 88 1.50 3.37 -7.32
N VAL A 89 1.84 3.00 -6.10
CA VAL A 89 0.96 3.02 -4.94
C VAL A 89 1.74 3.44 -3.70
N THR A 90 1.10 4.16 -2.79
CA THR A 90 1.65 4.37 -1.45
C THR A 90 1.31 3.16 -0.59
N LEU A 91 2.32 2.59 0.04
CA LEU A 91 2.16 1.42 0.91
C LEU A 91 3.30 1.33 1.93
N THR A 92 3.11 0.54 2.97
CA THR A 92 4.20 0.21 3.90
C THR A 92 5.13 -0.82 3.26
N ASN A 93 6.38 -0.87 3.71
CA ASN A 93 7.33 -1.86 3.24
C ASN A 93 6.85 -3.30 3.48
N MET A 94 6.19 -3.54 4.62
CA MET A 94 5.67 -4.86 4.96
C MET A 94 4.51 -5.26 4.05
N ASP A 95 3.56 -4.36 3.83
CA ASP A 95 2.40 -4.64 2.97
C ASP A 95 2.81 -4.79 1.50
N GLY A 96 3.90 -4.12 1.09
CA GLY A 96 4.52 -4.34 -0.21
C GLY A 96 5.03 -5.77 -0.42
N LEU A 97 5.47 -6.42 0.64
CA LEU A 97 5.90 -7.82 0.61
C LEU A 97 4.72 -8.80 0.71
N SER A 98 3.71 -8.46 1.51
CA SER A 98 2.58 -9.37 1.79
C SER A 98 1.50 -9.37 0.71
N ILE A 99 1.34 -8.30 -0.07
CA ILE A 99 0.28 -8.19 -1.09
C ILE A 99 0.86 -8.18 -2.50
N PRO A 100 1.50 -7.10 -3.03
CA PRO A 100 1.96 -7.13 -4.41
C PRO A 100 3.06 -8.17 -4.65
N ALA A 101 4.04 -8.31 -3.78
CA ALA A 101 5.10 -9.30 -3.98
C ALA A 101 4.58 -10.75 -3.87
N ALA A 102 3.67 -11.04 -2.92
CA ALA A 102 3.00 -12.33 -2.85
C ALA A 102 2.11 -12.58 -4.07
N GLY A 103 1.55 -11.53 -4.67
CA GLY A 103 0.83 -11.56 -5.95
C GLY A 103 1.73 -11.69 -7.18
N GLY A 104 3.05 -11.79 -7.02
CA GLY A 104 4.02 -11.94 -8.11
C GLY A 104 4.40 -10.62 -8.80
N VAL A 105 4.09 -9.48 -8.20
CA VAL A 105 4.47 -8.16 -8.71
C VAL A 105 5.78 -7.72 -8.08
N ASP A 106 6.82 -7.56 -8.91
CA ASP A 106 8.10 -7.00 -8.48
C ASP A 106 7.95 -5.49 -8.28
N THR A 107 8.08 -5.05 -7.02
CA THR A 107 7.83 -3.67 -6.61
C THR A 107 9.12 -2.99 -6.18
N THR A 108 9.37 -1.79 -6.72
CA THR A 108 10.52 -0.96 -6.37
C THR A 108 10.09 0.24 -5.52
N ALA A 109 10.70 0.40 -4.35
CA ALA A 109 10.53 1.61 -3.55
C ALA A 109 11.25 2.79 -4.22
N VAL A 110 10.48 3.73 -4.77
CA VAL A 110 11.00 4.94 -5.45
C VAL A 110 11.20 6.08 -4.46
N ILE A 111 10.30 6.19 -3.48
CA ILE A 111 10.34 7.21 -2.44
C ILE A 111 10.11 6.53 -1.10
N VAL A 112 10.99 6.79 -0.13
CA VAL A 112 10.75 6.48 1.28
C VAL A 112 10.26 7.77 1.92
N GLY A 113 8.96 7.85 2.20
CA GLY A 113 8.30 9.08 2.63
C GLY A 113 8.44 9.34 4.11
N ASP A 114 8.35 8.30 4.93
CA ASP A 114 8.36 8.40 6.39
C ASP A 114 8.70 7.08 7.09
N PHE A 115 8.70 7.13 8.41
CA PHE A 115 8.82 5.99 9.32
C PHE A 115 7.74 6.07 10.37
N SER A 116 7.05 4.96 10.64
CA SER A 116 6.10 4.91 11.74
C SER A 116 6.85 4.90 13.08
N ASN A 117 6.62 5.93 13.87
CA ASN A 117 7.18 6.08 15.21
C ASN A 117 6.14 6.74 16.12
N GLY A 118 5.22 5.93 16.68
CA GLY A 118 4.07 6.40 17.43
C GLY A 118 2.89 6.82 16.55
N ASN A 119 2.94 6.57 15.25
CA ASN A 119 1.89 6.94 14.31
C ASN A 119 0.78 5.89 14.21
N ASP A 120 1.12 4.63 14.40
CA ASP A 120 0.22 3.49 14.47
C ASP A 120 0.02 3.08 15.93
N ALA A 121 -1.22 2.81 16.34
CA ALA A 121 -1.54 2.56 17.73
C ALA A 121 -2.63 1.51 17.94
N LEU A 122 -2.48 0.74 19.02
CA LEU A 122 -3.53 -0.05 19.64
C LEU A 122 -4.23 0.81 20.71
N ILE A 123 -5.51 1.00 20.54
CA ILE A 123 -6.36 1.84 21.40
C ILE A 123 -7.42 0.96 22.05
N LEU A 124 -7.58 1.06 23.35
CA LEU A 124 -8.66 0.44 24.11
C LEU A 124 -9.67 1.48 24.59
N LYS A 125 -10.94 1.08 24.72
CA LYS A 125 -12.01 1.88 25.30
C LYS A 125 -12.12 1.58 26.80
N ASP A 126 -12.05 2.64 27.65
CA ASP A 126 -12.16 2.56 29.10
C ASP A 126 -11.14 1.64 29.81
N LYS A 127 -10.02 1.35 29.15
CA LYS A 127 -8.94 0.49 29.64
C LYS A 127 -7.59 1.11 29.29
N ASP A 128 -6.62 1.02 30.20
CA ASP A 128 -5.34 1.72 30.06
C ASP A 128 -4.11 0.78 30.11
N LYS A 129 -4.34 -0.55 30.18
CA LYS A 129 -3.26 -1.54 30.19
C LYS A 129 -3.31 -2.41 28.95
N LEU A 130 -2.15 -2.74 28.42
CA LEU A 130 -2.04 -3.58 27.24
C LEU A 130 -2.64 -5.00 27.48
N GLU A 131 -2.48 -5.52 28.69
CA GLU A 131 -3.01 -6.84 29.06
C GLU A 131 -4.53 -6.93 28.95
N ASP A 132 -5.23 -5.80 29.05
CA ASP A 132 -6.69 -5.72 28.95
C ASP A 132 -7.21 -5.97 27.53
N VAL A 133 -6.32 -6.07 26.53
CA VAL A 133 -6.69 -6.47 25.16
C VAL A 133 -7.15 -7.92 25.07
N LYS A 134 -6.71 -8.77 26.01
CA LYS A 134 -7.07 -10.20 26.03
C LYS A 134 -8.58 -10.38 26.14
N GLY A 135 -9.12 -11.25 25.30
CA GLY A 135 -10.55 -11.53 25.22
C GLY A 135 -11.37 -10.46 24.49
N GLN A 136 -10.73 -9.41 23.95
CA GLN A 136 -11.44 -8.36 23.23
C GLN A 136 -11.66 -8.73 21.76
N ASN A 137 -12.70 -8.12 21.17
CA ASN A 137 -12.79 -7.95 19.73
C ASN A 137 -11.89 -6.77 19.34
N VAL A 138 -10.92 -7.01 18.46
CA VAL A 138 -9.97 -5.99 18.01
C VAL A 138 -10.25 -5.68 16.54
N ASN A 139 -10.76 -4.49 16.27
CA ASN A 139 -11.01 -4.03 14.92
C ASN A 139 -9.73 -3.46 14.31
N LEU A 140 -9.38 -3.93 13.12
CA LEU A 140 -8.21 -3.49 12.38
C LEU A 140 -8.36 -3.83 10.89
N VAL A 141 -7.51 -3.25 10.05
CA VAL A 141 -7.37 -3.70 8.66
C VAL A 141 -6.57 -4.99 8.64
N GLU A 142 -7.23 -6.10 8.35
CA GLU A 142 -6.64 -7.44 8.41
C GLU A 142 -5.53 -7.59 7.34
N PHE A 143 -4.47 -8.31 7.69
CA PHE A 143 -3.25 -8.52 6.89
C PHE A 143 -2.43 -7.27 6.58
N SER A 144 -2.74 -6.12 7.18
CA SER A 144 -1.96 -4.88 7.07
C SER A 144 -0.94 -4.73 8.21
N VAL A 145 -0.21 -3.62 8.14
CA VAL A 145 0.69 -3.18 9.23
C VAL A 145 0.00 -3.10 10.59
N SER A 146 -1.30 -2.80 10.65
CA SER A 146 -2.07 -2.81 11.90
C SER A 146 -2.18 -4.20 12.50
N HIS A 147 -2.34 -5.24 11.67
CA HIS A 147 -2.35 -6.63 12.13
C HIS A 147 -0.97 -7.02 12.69
N TYR A 148 0.11 -6.61 12.03
CA TYR A 148 1.46 -6.79 12.53
C TYR A 148 1.68 -6.08 13.88
N LEU A 149 1.22 -4.84 14.03
CA LEU A 149 1.33 -4.10 15.28
C LEU A 149 0.62 -4.82 16.43
N LEU A 150 -0.59 -5.37 16.18
CA LEU A 150 -1.30 -6.18 17.16
C LEU A 150 -0.48 -7.42 17.57
N ALA A 151 0.06 -8.15 16.60
CA ALA A 151 0.87 -9.35 16.88
C ALA A 151 2.08 -9.01 17.76
N ARG A 152 2.79 -7.90 17.46
CA ARG A 152 3.94 -7.43 18.25
C ARG A 152 3.53 -6.99 19.66
N ALA A 153 2.39 -6.28 19.78
CA ALA A 153 1.85 -5.89 21.07
C ALA A 153 1.53 -7.10 21.95
N LEU A 154 0.84 -8.09 21.40
CA LEU A 154 0.52 -9.33 22.12
C LEU A 154 1.77 -10.11 22.53
N GLU A 155 2.75 -10.24 21.61
CA GLU A 155 4.03 -10.90 21.91
C GLU A 155 4.76 -10.24 23.08
N SER A 156 4.75 -8.91 23.18
CA SER A 156 5.42 -8.16 24.25
C SER A 156 4.92 -8.50 25.66
N ILE A 157 3.68 -9.01 25.75
CA ILE A 157 3.06 -9.46 27.02
C ILE A 157 2.93 -10.97 27.12
N GLY A 158 3.67 -11.73 26.29
CA GLY A 158 3.63 -13.19 26.28
C GLY A 158 2.27 -13.79 25.86
N SER A 159 1.51 -13.05 25.04
CA SER A 159 0.21 -13.43 24.49
C SER A 159 0.32 -13.71 22.98
N SER A 160 -0.80 -14.06 22.36
CA SER A 160 -0.89 -14.33 20.93
C SER A 160 -2.28 -13.95 20.40
N GLU A 161 -2.45 -13.95 19.09
CA GLU A 161 -3.74 -13.68 18.45
C GLU A 161 -4.86 -14.66 18.83
N ARG A 162 -4.52 -15.80 19.44
CA ARG A 162 -5.52 -16.76 19.99
C ARG A 162 -6.26 -16.20 21.21
N ASP A 163 -5.69 -15.17 21.85
CA ASP A 163 -6.23 -14.55 23.05
C ASP A 163 -7.14 -13.35 22.74
N VAL A 164 -7.32 -13.03 21.48
CA VAL A 164 -8.19 -11.93 20.97
C VAL A 164 -9.03 -12.44 19.80
N LYS A 165 -10.03 -11.64 19.41
CA LYS A 165 -10.77 -11.88 18.17
C LYS A 165 -10.55 -10.70 17.22
N VAL A 166 -9.82 -10.94 16.15
CA VAL A 166 -9.64 -9.93 15.08
C VAL A 166 -10.94 -9.78 14.31
N ILE A 167 -11.32 -8.54 14.07
CA ILE A 167 -12.48 -8.13 13.27
C ILE A 167 -11.96 -7.24 12.13
N ASN A 168 -12.00 -7.77 10.91
CA ASN A 168 -11.59 -6.99 9.75
C ASN A 168 -12.49 -5.77 9.57
N THR A 169 -11.89 -4.60 9.53
CA THR A 169 -12.57 -3.30 9.42
C THR A 169 -11.75 -2.41 8.52
N SER A 170 -12.35 -1.85 7.46
CA SER A 170 -11.64 -0.93 6.57
C SER A 170 -11.21 0.34 7.30
N ASP A 171 -10.16 0.97 6.82
CA ASP A 171 -9.71 2.26 7.36
C ASP A 171 -10.79 3.35 7.22
N ALA A 172 -11.57 3.32 6.14
CA ALA A 172 -12.70 4.23 5.96
C ALA A 172 -13.79 4.11 7.05
N ASP A 173 -14.00 2.89 7.57
CA ASP A 173 -15.04 2.60 8.56
C ASP A 173 -14.54 2.64 10.00
N MET A 174 -13.24 2.67 10.23
CA MET A 174 -12.61 2.47 11.54
C MET A 174 -13.10 3.45 12.61
N VAL A 175 -13.18 4.74 12.30
CA VAL A 175 -13.64 5.77 13.24
C VAL A 175 -15.12 5.57 13.59
N ALA A 176 -15.94 5.29 12.59
CA ALA A 176 -17.38 5.03 12.80
C ALA A 176 -17.59 3.74 13.60
N ALA A 177 -16.85 2.68 13.32
CA ALA A 177 -16.89 1.45 14.09
C ALA A 177 -16.53 1.67 15.56
N TYR A 178 -15.46 2.44 15.84
CA TYR A 178 -15.05 2.75 17.22
C TYR A 178 -16.15 3.48 18.02
N GLN A 179 -16.97 4.29 17.37
CA GLN A 179 -18.05 5.01 18.04
C GLN A 179 -19.19 4.09 18.51
N THR A 180 -19.28 2.86 18.01
CA THR A 180 -20.29 1.89 18.43
C THR A 180 -19.98 1.30 19.82
N ALA A 181 -21.00 0.75 20.48
CA ALA A 181 -20.83 0.12 21.79
C ALA A 181 -20.14 -1.25 21.72
N GLU A 182 -20.19 -1.89 20.55
CA GLU A 182 -19.65 -3.23 20.31
C GLU A 182 -18.12 -3.23 20.15
N VAL A 183 -17.52 -2.08 19.80
CA VAL A 183 -16.08 -1.96 19.57
C VAL A 183 -15.41 -1.47 20.85
N SER A 184 -14.52 -2.27 21.39
CA SER A 184 -13.76 -1.98 22.62
C SER A 184 -12.25 -1.84 22.38
N ALA A 185 -11.75 -2.27 21.22
CA ALA A 185 -10.36 -2.19 20.85
C ALA A 185 -10.20 -1.96 19.33
N VAL A 186 -9.26 -1.10 18.95
CA VAL A 186 -8.90 -0.87 17.55
C VAL A 186 -7.40 -0.77 17.40
N VAL A 187 -6.89 -1.19 16.23
CA VAL A 187 -5.52 -0.89 15.79
C VAL A 187 -5.60 -0.13 14.47
N THR A 188 -5.03 1.05 14.45
CA THR A 188 -5.08 1.92 13.28
C THR A 188 -3.94 2.94 13.29
N TRP A 189 -3.95 3.87 12.35
CA TRP A 189 -2.91 4.86 12.13
C TRP A 189 -3.45 6.29 12.07
N ASN A 190 -2.56 7.29 12.12
CA ASN A 190 -2.95 8.69 11.95
C ASN A 190 -3.34 9.00 10.47
N PRO A 191 -4.39 9.83 10.27
CA PRO A 191 -5.07 10.68 11.26
C PRO A 191 -6.18 10.00 12.08
N LEU A 192 -6.53 8.74 11.81
CA LEU A 192 -7.65 8.04 12.47
C LEU A 192 -7.40 7.92 13.99
N VAL A 193 -6.16 7.62 14.39
CA VAL A 193 -5.76 7.59 15.79
C VAL A 193 -6.09 8.91 16.49
N ALA A 194 -5.70 10.05 15.91
CA ALA A 194 -5.98 11.36 16.48
C ALA A 194 -7.48 11.62 16.64
N THR A 195 -8.27 11.24 15.62
CA THR A 195 -9.73 11.39 15.67
C THR A 195 -10.36 10.51 16.75
N ILE A 196 -9.92 9.26 16.88
CA ILE A 196 -10.43 8.33 17.91
C ILE A 196 -10.07 8.82 19.31
N LEU A 197 -8.87 9.39 19.50
CA LEU A 197 -8.41 9.91 20.79
C LEU A 197 -9.12 11.20 21.25
N GLU A 198 -9.98 11.80 20.43
CA GLU A 198 -10.91 12.85 20.88
C GLU A 198 -11.94 12.31 21.88
N ASP A 199 -12.25 11.01 21.81
CA ASP A 199 -13.06 10.32 22.81
C ASP A 199 -12.24 10.11 24.10
N LYS A 200 -12.72 10.63 25.23
CA LYS A 200 -12.05 10.53 26.52
C LYS A 200 -11.89 9.09 27.03
N SER A 201 -12.72 8.18 26.56
CA SER A 201 -12.63 6.73 26.87
C SER A 201 -11.49 6.05 26.13
N ALA A 202 -11.01 6.64 25.02
CA ALA A 202 -9.93 6.09 24.22
C ALA A 202 -8.57 6.22 24.92
N LYS A 203 -7.85 5.10 25.01
CA LYS A 203 -6.49 5.04 25.59
C LYS A 203 -5.57 4.30 24.66
N THR A 204 -4.48 4.92 24.23
CA THR A 204 -3.38 4.23 23.57
C THR A 204 -2.67 3.37 24.60
N VAL A 205 -2.62 2.06 24.35
CA VAL A 205 -1.96 1.09 25.22
C VAL A 205 -0.69 0.51 24.63
N PHE A 206 -0.52 0.66 23.32
CA PHE A 206 0.69 0.28 22.58
C PHE A 206 0.77 1.07 21.27
N ASP A 207 1.96 1.40 20.82
CA ASP A 207 2.17 2.10 19.56
C ASP A 207 3.47 1.70 18.86
N SER A 208 3.64 2.13 17.62
CA SER A 208 4.78 1.78 16.78
C SER A 208 6.14 2.28 17.28
N SER A 209 6.19 3.24 18.22
CA SER A 209 7.45 3.68 18.83
C SER A 209 8.09 2.62 19.74
N GLN A 210 7.31 1.63 20.17
CA GLN A 210 7.74 0.52 21.00
C GLN A 210 8.31 -0.67 20.21
N ILE A 211 8.23 -0.58 18.88
CA ILE A 211 8.78 -1.58 17.95
C ILE A 211 9.83 -0.88 17.08
N PRO A 212 11.10 -0.89 17.46
CA PRO A 212 12.14 -0.34 16.59
C PRO A 212 12.21 -1.17 15.29
N GLY A 213 12.07 -0.47 14.15
CA GLY A 213 12.12 -1.02 12.81
C GLY A 213 13.52 -0.93 12.21
#